data_39c662421bd4b3b0a75973aca07ade71
#
_entry.id   39c662421bd4b3b0a75973aca07ade71
#
_cell.length_a   1.000
_cell.length_b   1.000
_cell.length_c   1.000
_cell.angle_alpha   90.00
_cell.angle_beta   90.00
_cell.angle_gamma   90.00
#
_symmetry.space_group_name_H-M   'P 1'
#
loop_
_entity.id
_entity.type
_entity.pdbx_description
1 polymer ?
#
loop_
_entity_poly.entity_id
_entity_poly.type
_entity_poly.pdbx_seq_one_letter_code
_entity_poly.pdbx_strand_id
1 'polypeptide(L)'
;MSRTMRSKPVNLTATKDIFVSAVRFAVSIEVPCLPFGDELRISAQEQVDFMLVEDEDITIIVADDEVKSVVRMGVYNIIHSFETDLSSLLFNPTLEFEAVDNTIMRRVSDLEWMCNVLPKMDLMKNFVSNWVAVSSKILLIIEDKKFDHVMWGLKVKLIEVTCKVLEAVSYGSVIVPAPSRVQLLKTWFPYVRKMKPLLDSKAVEETSFAYKMDEDLCQAIEGAIVSLVLTLPSNDQADILADWIGSREVGYPDLSEAFEVWSYRSKSAKRRLVEGLHGHSDEAISS
;
A
#
# COMPACT_ATOMS: atom_id res chain seq x y z
N MET A 1 -51.40 21.47 -2.60
CA MET A 1 -50.97 21.26 -1.21
C MET A 1 -49.75 20.33 -1.24
N SER A 2 -48.54 20.90 -1.33
CA SER A 2 -47.27 20.12 -1.27
C SER A 2 -46.97 19.79 0.19
N ARG A 3 -46.99 18.52 0.51
CA ARG A 3 -46.53 17.98 1.79
C ARG A 3 -45.01 17.93 1.78
N THR A 4 -44.38 18.97 2.31
CA THR A 4 -42.96 18.96 2.65
C THR A 4 -42.77 17.88 3.73
N MET A 5 -42.18 16.72 3.35
CA MET A 5 -41.69 15.77 4.34
C MET A 5 -40.53 16.45 5.08
N ARG A 6 -40.76 16.90 6.30
CA ARG A 6 -39.72 17.24 7.25
C ARG A 6 -38.97 15.95 7.55
N SER A 7 -37.78 15.80 7.03
CA SER A 7 -36.84 14.82 7.52
C SER A 7 -36.67 15.01 9.03
N LYS A 8 -36.83 13.96 9.82
CA LYS A 8 -36.53 14.00 11.25
C LYS A 8 -35.07 14.42 11.39
N PRO A 9 -34.71 15.28 12.35
CA PRO A 9 -33.31 15.58 12.61
C PRO A 9 -32.62 14.27 12.91
N VAL A 10 -31.63 13.91 12.06
CA VAL A 10 -30.79 12.74 12.27
C VAL A 10 -30.06 12.97 13.58
N ASN A 11 -30.10 11.98 14.48
CA ASN A 11 -29.37 12.03 15.73
C ASN A 11 -27.90 11.73 15.47
N LEU A 12 -27.13 12.75 15.08
CA LEU A 12 -25.72 12.65 14.69
C LEU A 12 -24.88 11.90 15.73
N THR A 13 -25.19 12.05 17.01
CA THR A 13 -24.51 11.35 18.10
C THR A 13 -24.74 9.84 18.04
N ALA A 14 -26.00 9.42 17.82
CA ALA A 14 -26.32 8.00 17.71
C ALA A 14 -25.66 7.35 16.49
N THR A 15 -25.67 8.04 15.34
CA THR A 15 -25.00 7.57 14.12
C THR A 15 -23.48 7.47 14.33
N LYS A 16 -22.86 8.44 14.98
CA LYS A 16 -21.45 8.41 15.37
C LYS A 16 -21.14 7.21 16.27
N ASP A 17 -21.96 6.99 17.32
CA ASP A 17 -21.74 5.88 18.25
C ASP A 17 -21.85 4.51 17.55
N ILE A 18 -22.78 4.37 16.62
CA ILE A 18 -22.91 3.17 15.78
C ILE A 18 -21.67 3.00 14.91
N PHE A 19 -21.22 4.05 14.24
CA PHE A 19 -20.04 4.02 13.40
C PHE A 19 -18.78 3.65 14.19
N VAL A 20 -18.55 4.31 15.34
CA VAL A 20 -17.42 4.00 16.24
C VAL A 20 -17.46 2.55 16.70
N SER A 21 -18.65 2.05 17.06
CA SER A 21 -18.82 0.65 17.49
C SER A 21 -18.54 -0.31 16.34
N ALA A 22 -19.05 -0.04 15.14
CA ALA A 22 -18.77 -0.84 13.94
C ALA A 22 -17.27 -0.86 13.62
N VAL A 23 -16.59 0.30 13.64
CA VAL A 23 -15.13 0.38 13.42
C VAL A 23 -14.38 -0.43 14.48
N ARG A 24 -14.71 -0.29 15.77
CA ARG A 24 -14.03 -1.07 16.84
C ARG A 24 -14.17 -2.57 16.61
N PHE A 25 -15.33 -3.04 16.19
CA PHE A 25 -15.56 -4.45 15.87
C PHE A 25 -14.81 -4.89 14.60
N ALA A 26 -14.86 -4.09 13.55
CA ALA A 26 -14.21 -4.34 12.27
C ALA A 26 -12.68 -4.49 12.38
N VAL A 27 -12.07 -3.74 13.31
CA VAL A 27 -10.61 -3.75 13.56
C VAL A 27 -10.21 -4.61 14.76
N SER A 28 -11.14 -5.35 15.36
CA SER A 28 -10.85 -6.17 16.52
C SER A 28 -9.92 -7.33 16.15
N ILE A 29 -8.90 -7.56 16.99
CA ILE A 29 -7.89 -8.60 16.80
C ILE A 29 -8.25 -9.84 17.62
N GLU A 30 -9.24 -9.71 18.51
CA GLU A 30 -9.61 -10.75 19.47
C GLU A 30 -10.04 -12.05 18.78
N VAL A 31 -9.86 -13.14 19.51
CA VAL A 31 -10.27 -14.49 19.08
C VAL A 31 -11.73 -14.47 18.63
N PRO A 32 -12.06 -15.16 17.52
CA PRO A 32 -13.42 -15.20 17.01
C PRO A 32 -14.43 -15.50 18.13
N CYS A 33 -15.46 -14.66 18.22
CA CYS A 33 -16.52 -14.87 19.21
C CYS A 33 -17.32 -16.13 18.85
N LEU A 34 -17.10 -17.22 19.56
CA LEU A 34 -17.90 -18.43 19.35
C LEU A 34 -19.36 -18.16 19.74
N PRO A 35 -20.37 -18.62 18.93
CA PRO A 35 -20.24 -19.52 17.78
C PRO A 35 -20.05 -18.85 16.41
N PHE A 36 -19.97 -17.52 16.32
CA PHE A 36 -20.05 -16.77 15.06
C PHE A 36 -18.71 -16.61 14.30
N GLY A 37 -17.59 -17.01 14.92
CA GLY A 37 -16.29 -16.91 14.25
C GLY A 37 -15.96 -15.48 13.78
N ASP A 38 -15.54 -15.35 12.52
CA ASP A 38 -15.21 -14.07 11.88
C ASP A 38 -16.44 -13.33 11.32
N GLU A 39 -17.61 -13.92 11.31
CA GLU A 39 -18.82 -13.36 10.68
C GLU A 39 -19.18 -11.99 11.25
N LEU A 40 -19.07 -11.82 12.57
CA LEU A 40 -19.37 -10.53 13.22
C LEU A 40 -18.39 -9.43 12.80
N ARG A 41 -17.12 -9.77 12.61
CA ARG A 41 -16.11 -8.81 12.16
C ARG A 41 -16.35 -8.41 10.71
N ILE A 42 -16.62 -9.39 9.84
CA ILE A 42 -16.95 -9.15 8.43
C ILE A 42 -18.23 -8.31 8.33
N SER A 43 -19.28 -8.64 9.08
CA SER A 43 -20.50 -7.86 9.12
C SER A 43 -20.27 -6.41 9.61
N ALA A 44 -19.35 -6.21 10.55
CA ALA A 44 -18.98 -4.88 11.00
C ALA A 44 -18.19 -4.11 9.91
N GLN A 45 -17.33 -4.77 9.14
CA GLN A 45 -16.65 -4.19 7.98
C GLN A 45 -17.66 -3.75 6.91
N GLU A 46 -18.61 -4.61 6.57
CA GLU A 46 -19.71 -4.29 5.64
C GLU A 46 -20.56 -3.10 6.14
N GLN A 47 -20.83 -3.04 7.45
CA GLN A 47 -21.57 -1.91 8.04
C GLN A 47 -20.79 -0.59 7.92
N VAL A 48 -19.47 -0.61 8.14
CA VAL A 48 -18.60 0.57 7.95
C VAL A 48 -18.62 1.00 6.49
N ASP A 49 -18.45 0.05 5.55
CA ASP A 49 -18.47 0.33 4.12
C ASP A 49 -19.79 0.94 3.67
N PHE A 50 -20.92 0.38 4.14
CA PHE A 50 -22.25 0.89 3.87
C PHE A 50 -22.41 2.34 4.37
N MET A 51 -22.06 2.62 5.63
CA MET A 51 -22.17 3.95 6.20
C MET A 51 -21.29 4.98 5.47
N LEU A 52 -20.10 4.59 5.00
CA LEU A 52 -19.19 5.47 4.26
C LEU A 52 -19.67 5.84 2.85
N VAL A 53 -20.69 5.15 2.33
CA VAL A 53 -21.22 5.39 1.00
C VAL A 53 -22.61 6.01 1.04
N GLU A 54 -23.48 5.53 1.92
CA GLU A 54 -24.91 5.82 1.89
C GLU A 54 -25.34 6.88 2.92
N ASP A 55 -24.52 7.19 3.93
CA ASP A 55 -24.87 8.15 4.96
C ASP A 55 -24.48 9.58 4.55
N GLU A 56 -25.47 10.48 4.39
CA GLU A 56 -25.25 11.87 4.01
C GLU A 56 -24.42 12.65 5.05
N ASP A 57 -24.51 12.26 6.32
CA ASP A 57 -23.80 12.91 7.43
C ASP A 57 -22.40 12.34 7.69
N ILE A 58 -21.97 11.35 6.91
CA ILE A 58 -20.71 10.63 7.16
C ILE A 58 -19.49 11.54 7.13
N THR A 59 -19.49 12.58 6.31
CA THR A 59 -18.37 13.54 6.21
C THR A 59 -18.12 14.25 7.54
N ILE A 60 -19.16 14.52 8.31
CA ILE A 60 -19.07 15.15 9.63
C ILE A 60 -18.59 14.12 10.66
N ILE A 61 -19.08 12.89 10.57
CA ILE A 61 -18.72 11.80 11.47
C ILE A 61 -17.24 11.44 11.32
N VAL A 62 -16.74 11.25 10.08
CA VAL A 62 -15.34 10.90 9.84
C VAL A 62 -14.36 12.04 10.13
N ALA A 63 -14.84 13.29 10.17
CA ALA A 63 -14.04 14.45 10.58
C ALA A 63 -13.80 14.49 12.10
N ASP A 64 -14.61 13.80 12.90
CA ASP A 64 -14.54 13.78 14.35
C ASP A 64 -13.24 13.16 14.87
N ASP A 65 -12.61 13.79 15.85
CA ASP A 65 -11.29 13.38 16.36
C ASP A 65 -11.34 12.03 17.11
N GLU A 66 -12.46 11.71 17.76
CA GLU A 66 -12.63 10.40 18.41
C GLU A 66 -12.69 9.29 17.36
N VAL A 67 -13.46 9.48 16.28
CA VAL A 67 -13.55 8.55 15.17
C VAL A 67 -12.17 8.34 14.55
N LYS A 68 -11.44 9.41 14.23
CA LYS A 68 -10.08 9.34 13.71
C LYS A 68 -9.12 8.62 14.65
N SER A 69 -9.26 8.84 15.95
CA SER A 69 -8.42 8.17 16.96
C SER A 69 -8.68 6.67 16.99
N VAL A 70 -9.93 6.24 16.96
CA VAL A 70 -10.32 4.82 16.94
C VAL A 70 -9.79 4.13 15.68
N VAL A 71 -9.95 4.77 14.52
CA VAL A 71 -9.46 4.23 13.24
C VAL A 71 -7.93 4.12 13.23
N ARG A 72 -7.20 5.16 13.68
CA ARG A 72 -5.72 5.13 13.77
C ARG A 72 -5.23 4.00 14.67
N MET A 73 -5.88 3.80 15.81
CA MET A 73 -5.57 2.69 16.70
C MET A 73 -5.83 1.34 16.03
N GLY A 74 -6.94 1.22 15.31
CA GLY A 74 -7.26 0.02 14.52
C GLY A 74 -6.20 -0.29 13.48
N VAL A 75 -5.77 0.72 12.69
CA VAL A 75 -4.68 0.59 11.70
C VAL A 75 -3.41 0.06 12.37
N TYR A 76 -2.99 0.70 13.47
CA TYR A 76 -1.79 0.30 14.19
C TYR A 76 -1.90 -1.16 14.67
N ASN A 77 -3.02 -1.51 15.30
CA ASN A 77 -3.22 -2.83 15.86
C ASN A 77 -3.21 -3.94 14.79
N ILE A 78 -3.89 -3.72 13.65
CA ILE A 78 -3.93 -4.71 12.57
C ILE A 78 -2.52 -4.92 11.98
N ILE A 79 -1.78 -3.84 11.68
CA ILE A 79 -0.42 -3.95 11.12
C ILE A 79 0.52 -4.63 12.13
N HIS A 80 0.45 -4.26 13.40
CA HIS A 80 1.29 -4.84 14.44
C HIS A 80 0.97 -6.32 14.70
N SER A 81 -0.31 -6.68 14.71
CA SER A 81 -0.74 -8.08 14.84
C SER A 81 -0.27 -8.90 13.64
N PHE A 82 -0.44 -8.38 12.42
CA PHE A 82 0.06 -9.02 11.21
C PHE A 82 1.59 -9.25 11.27
N GLU A 83 2.35 -8.24 11.66
CA GLU A 83 3.81 -8.33 11.83
C GLU A 83 4.19 -9.39 12.87
N THR A 84 3.45 -9.45 13.98
CA THR A 84 3.68 -10.41 15.07
C THR A 84 3.37 -11.84 14.63
N ASP A 85 2.21 -12.06 14.00
CA ASP A 85 1.78 -13.36 13.50
C ASP A 85 2.78 -13.85 12.42
N LEU A 86 3.19 -12.99 11.51
CA LEU A 86 4.18 -13.32 10.49
C LEU A 86 5.56 -13.65 11.11
N SER A 87 5.98 -12.89 12.12
CA SER A 87 7.24 -13.15 12.83
C SER A 87 7.24 -14.49 13.55
N SER A 88 6.09 -14.94 14.03
CA SER A 88 5.95 -16.23 14.72
C SER A 88 6.31 -17.42 13.84
N LEU A 89 6.17 -17.30 12.51
CA LEU A 89 6.56 -18.32 11.53
C LEU A 89 8.04 -18.66 11.57
N LEU A 90 8.89 -17.71 11.94
CA LEU A 90 10.33 -17.93 12.00
C LEU A 90 10.72 -18.81 13.18
N PHE A 91 9.97 -18.74 14.30
CA PHE A 91 10.35 -19.32 15.57
C PHE A 91 9.67 -20.67 15.87
N ASN A 92 8.55 -20.99 15.20
CA ASN A 92 7.77 -22.18 15.47
C ASN A 92 7.62 -23.07 14.23
N PRO A 93 8.62 -23.94 13.93
CA PRO A 93 8.57 -24.84 12.77
C PRO A 93 7.56 -25.99 12.91
N THR A 94 6.95 -26.16 14.08
CA THR A 94 6.03 -27.27 14.40
C THR A 94 4.55 -26.87 14.43
N LEU A 95 4.23 -25.59 14.21
CA LEU A 95 2.83 -25.17 14.05
C LEU A 95 2.23 -25.82 12.79
N GLU A 96 1.00 -26.28 12.88
CA GLU A 96 0.23 -26.69 11.71
C GLU A 96 0.21 -25.51 10.73
N PHE A 97 1.01 -25.62 9.70
CA PHE A 97 1.27 -24.56 8.70
C PHE A 97 -0.05 -23.98 8.15
N GLU A 98 -1.03 -24.85 7.94
CA GLU A 98 -2.35 -24.50 7.41
C GLU A 98 -3.17 -23.57 8.35
N ALA A 99 -3.11 -23.80 9.65
CA ALA A 99 -3.85 -22.98 10.61
C ALA A 99 -3.22 -21.57 10.76
N VAL A 100 -1.89 -21.50 10.70
CA VAL A 100 -1.15 -20.24 10.76
C VAL A 100 -1.32 -19.44 9.46
N ASP A 101 -1.27 -20.12 8.32
CA ASP A 101 -1.48 -19.49 7.00
C ASP A 101 -2.88 -18.84 6.94
N ASN A 102 -3.93 -19.55 7.37
CA ASN A 102 -5.28 -19.01 7.44
C ASN A 102 -5.39 -17.77 8.33
N THR A 103 -4.68 -17.75 9.48
CA THR A 103 -4.68 -16.59 10.38
C THR A 103 -3.99 -15.38 9.72
N ILE A 104 -2.84 -15.60 9.09
CA ILE A 104 -2.09 -14.55 8.40
C ILE A 104 -2.86 -14.03 7.19
N MET A 105 -3.46 -14.93 6.40
CA MET A 105 -4.30 -14.54 5.25
C MET A 105 -5.49 -13.68 5.68
N ARG A 106 -6.12 -14.00 6.79
CA ARG A 106 -7.17 -13.17 7.37
C ARG A 106 -6.66 -11.77 7.72
N ARG A 107 -5.48 -11.65 8.35
CA ARG A 107 -4.88 -10.34 8.65
C ARG A 107 -4.57 -9.52 7.39
N VAL A 108 -4.09 -10.18 6.34
CA VAL A 108 -3.86 -9.50 5.06
C VAL A 108 -5.16 -9.02 4.43
N SER A 109 -6.25 -9.80 4.54
CA SER A 109 -7.57 -9.35 4.08
C SER A 109 -8.06 -8.13 4.87
N ASP A 110 -7.76 -8.03 6.17
CA ASP A 110 -8.05 -6.84 6.97
C ASP A 110 -7.23 -5.62 6.50
N LEU A 111 -5.95 -5.82 6.16
CA LEU A 111 -5.10 -4.76 5.58
C LEU A 111 -5.63 -4.28 4.24
N GLU A 112 -6.09 -5.19 3.39
CA GLU A 112 -6.71 -4.87 2.10
C GLU A 112 -8.00 -4.06 2.28
N TRP A 113 -8.88 -4.49 3.19
CA TRP A 113 -10.08 -3.75 3.55
C TRP A 113 -9.75 -2.33 4.05
N MET A 114 -8.75 -2.19 4.92
CA MET A 114 -8.27 -0.89 5.39
C MET A 114 -7.84 0.02 4.23
N CYS A 115 -7.14 -0.51 3.24
CA CYS A 115 -6.72 0.26 2.07
C CYS A 115 -7.91 0.83 1.27
N ASN A 116 -9.07 0.19 1.33
CA ASN A 116 -10.29 0.66 0.67
C ASN A 116 -11.07 1.69 1.50
N VAL A 117 -11.01 1.59 2.82
CA VAL A 117 -11.76 2.45 3.76
C VAL A 117 -11.04 3.75 4.09
N LEU A 118 -9.73 3.68 4.34
CA LEU A 118 -8.94 4.81 4.84
C LEU A 118 -8.89 6.03 3.91
N PRO A 119 -8.88 5.89 2.56
CA PRO A 119 -8.97 7.04 1.67
C PRO A 119 -10.26 7.85 1.87
N LYS A 120 -11.39 7.18 2.12
CA LYS A 120 -12.69 7.82 2.36
C LYS A 120 -12.74 8.63 3.67
N MET A 121 -11.80 8.36 4.58
CA MET A 121 -11.68 9.00 5.89
C MET A 121 -10.51 9.97 6.01
N ASP A 122 -9.74 10.18 4.94
CA ASP A 122 -8.49 10.98 4.94
C ASP A 122 -7.45 10.47 5.95
N LEU A 123 -7.38 9.15 6.12
CA LEU A 123 -6.46 8.49 7.07
C LEU A 123 -5.43 7.57 6.41
N MET A 124 -5.41 7.49 5.09
CA MET A 124 -4.47 6.63 4.34
C MET A 124 -2.99 6.95 4.66
N LYS A 125 -2.68 8.20 5.01
CA LYS A 125 -1.32 8.62 5.41
C LYS A 125 -0.78 7.82 6.61
N ASN A 126 -1.63 7.53 7.58
CA ASN A 126 -1.25 6.74 8.75
C ASN A 126 -0.90 5.30 8.35
N PHE A 127 -1.70 4.70 7.48
CA PHE A 127 -1.45 3.37 6.95
C PHE A 127 -0.12 3.32 6.19
N VAL A 128 0.08 4.23 5.23
CA VAL A 128 1.32 4.34 4.44
C VAL A 128 2.55 4.44 5.33
N SER A 129 2.51 5.31 6.36
CA SER A 129 3.65 5.50 7.27
C SER A 129 4.00 4.23 8.05
N ASN A 130 2.99 3.52 8.56
CA ASN A 130 3.19 2.25 9.26
C ASN A 130 3.66 1.15 8.28
N TRP A 131 3.07 1.08 7.07
CA TRP A 131 3.47 0.10 6.06
C TRP A 131 4.94 0.24 5.66
N VAL A 132 5.39 1.46 5.38
CA VAL A 132 6.81 1.74 5.08
C VAL A 132 7.71 1.27 6.23
N ALA A 133 7.32 1.50 7.48
CA ALA A 133 8.12 1.13 8.65
C ALA A 133 8.28 -0.40 8.80
N VAL A 134 7.23 -1.19 8.50
CA VAL A 134 7.26 -2.65 8.67
C VAL A 134 7.69 -3.43 7.43
N SER A 135 7.69 -2.81 6.26
CA SER A 135 7.91 -3.44 4.95
C SER A 135 9.20 -4.26 4.87
N SER A 136 10.32 -3.71 5.33
CA SER A 136 11.60 -4.42 5.27
C SER A 136 11.61 -5.69 6.13
N LYS A 137 10.92 -5.67 7.28
CA LYS A 137 10.81 -6.84 8.15
C LYS A 137 9.88 -7.88 7.55
N ILE A 138 8.77 -7.46 6.94
CA ILE A 138 7.86 -8.35 6.22
C ILE A 138 8.61 -9.11 5.14
N LEU A 139 9.35 -8.39 4.28
CA LEU A 139 10.08 -9.03 3.18
C LEU A 139 11.19 -9.92 3.69
N LEU A 140 11.91 -9.55 4.76
CA LEU A 140 12.93 -10.41 5.37
C LEU A 140 12.35 -11.78 5.77
N ILE A 141 11.11 -11.80 6.27
CA ILE A 141 10.44 -13.04 6.67
C ILE A 141 9.97 -13.81 5.43
N ILE A 142 9.26 -13.17 4.52
CA ILE A 142 8.65 -13.82 3.34
C ILE A 142 9.70 -14.34 2.35
N GLU A 143 10.87 -13.71 2.30
CA GLU A 143 11.99 -14.14 1.46
C GLU A 143 12.93 -15.14 2.15
N ASP A 144 12.61 -15.59 3.37
CA ASP A 144 13.34 -16.72 3.98
C ASP A 144 13.16 -17.98 3.12
N LYS A 145 14.23 -18.70 2.90
CA LYS A 145 14.26 -19.93 2.06
C LYS A 145 13.20 -20.96 2.42
N LYS A 146 12.77 -20.98 3.69
CA LYS A 146 11.69 -21.88 4.14
C LYS A 146 10.39 -21.65 3.38
N PHE A 147 10.16 -20.43 2.89
CA PHE A 147 8.92 -20.00 2.25
C PHE A 147 9.02 -19.88 0.72
N ASP A 148 10.14 -20.28 0.11
CA ASP A 148 10.34 -20.13 -1.34
C ASP A 148 9.24 -20.77 -2.19
N HIS A 149 8.73 -21.93 -1.75
CA HIS A 149 7.75 -22.72 -2.51
C HIS A 149 6.36 -22.77 -1.87
N VAL A 150 6.09 -21.94 -0.86
CA VAL A 150 4.83 -21.92 -0.12
C VAL A 150 4.31 -20.49 0.03
N MET A 151 3.10 -20.35 0.59
CA MET A 151 2.46 -19.05 0.90
C MET A 151 2.27 -18.14 -0.33
N TRP A 152 2.02 -18.73 -1.50
CA TRP A 152 1.85 -17.97 -2.74
C TRP A 152 0.71 -16.96 -2.66
N GLY A 153 -0.41 -17.33 -2.02
CA GLY A 153 -1.53 -16.43 -1.77
C GLY A 153 -1.12 -15.19 -0.97
N LEU A 154 -0.38 -15.40 0.13
CA LEU A 154 0.13 -14.30 0.94
C LEU A 154 1.07 -13.39 0.14
N LYS A 155 1.98 -13.97 -0.64
CA LYS A 155 2.95 -13.22 -1.46
C LYS A 155 2.24 -12.30 -2.46
N VAL A 156 1.20 -12.79 -3.13
CA VAL A 156 0.40 -11.98 -4.07
C VAL A 156 -0.39 -10.92 -3.31
N LYS A 157 -1.05 -11.26 -2.21
CA LYS A 157 -1.82 -10.30 -1.40
C LYS A 157 -0.95 -9.17 -0.82
N LEU A 158 0.29 -9.45 -0.45
CA LEU A 158 1.24 -8.40 -0.03
C LEU A 158 1.57 -7.44 -1.17
N ILE A 159 1.66 -7.93 -2.39
CA ILE A 159 1.85 -7.10 -3.58
C ILE A 159 0.61 -6.25 -3.84
N GLU A 160 -0.61 -6.80 -3.71
CA GLU A 160 -1.87 -6.06 -3.86
C GLU A 160 -1.99 -4.93 -2.83
N VAL A 161 -1.74 -5.20 -1.54
CA VAL A 161 -1.74 -4.17 -0.48
C VAL A 161 -0.69 -3.10 -0.77
N THR A 162 0.52 -3.52 -1.20
CA THR A 162 1.60 -2.59 -1.54
C THR A 162 1.26 -1.75 -2.76
N CYS A 163 0.56 -2.31 -3.75
CA CYS A 163 0.06 -1.57 -4.91
C CYS A 163 -0.82 -0.39 -4.45
N LYS A 164 -1.76 -0.61 -3.54
CA LYS A 164 -2.60 0.46 -2.98
C LYS A 164 -1.79 1.54 -2.26
N VAL A 165 -0.73 1.15 -1.57
CA VAL A 165 0.19 2.10 -0.92
C VAL A 165 0.98 2.90 -1.96
N LEU A 166 1.51 2.23 -2.99
CA LEU A 166 2.23 2.87 -4.09
C LEU A 166 1.33 3.87 -4.83
N GLU A 167 0.11 3.47 -5.19
CA GLU A 167 -0.89 4.35 -5.83
C GLU A 167 -1.19 5.58 -4.97
N ALA A 168 -1.42 5.40 -3.66
CA ALA A 168 -1.74 6.50 -2.76
C ALA A 168 -0.61 7.55 -2.69
N VAL A 169 0.65 7.11 -2.75
CA VAL A 169 1.82 8.00 -2.69
C VAL A 169 2.15 8.59 -4.06
N SER A 170 2.07 7.79 -5.11
CA SER A 170 2.47 8.20 -6.47
C SER A 170 1.51 9.21 -7.10
N TYR A 171 0.20 9.03 -6.87
CA TYR A 171 -0.83 9.93 -7.43
C TYR A 171 -1.20 11.09 -6.50
N GLY A 172 -0.47 11.27 -5.40
CA GLY A 172 -0.53 12.45 -4.54
C GLY A 172 -1.69 12.48 -3.56
N SER A 173 -2.46 11.40 -3.40
CA SER A 173 -3.48 11.32 -2.35
C SER A 173 -2.86 11.27 -0.95
N VAL A 174 -1.60 10.80 -0.84
CA VAL A 174 -0.81 10.83 0.39
C VAL A 174 0.54 11.46 0.16
N ILE A 175 0.82 12.54 0.85
CA ILE A 175 2.13 13.21 0.78
C ILE A 175 3.04 12.66 1.87
N VAL A 176 4.14 12.02 1.46
CA VAL A 176 5.21 11.54 2.36
C VAL A 176 6.56 12.13 1.97
N PRO A 177 7.51 12.25 2.92
CA PRO A 177 8.86 12.76 2.64
C PRO A 177 9.60 11.93 1.59
N ALA A 178 10.53 12.55 0.84
CA ALA A 178 11.32 11.86 -0.17
C ALA A 178 12.06 10.62 0.36
N PRO A 179 12.68 10.61 1.56
CA PRO A 179 13.29 9.39 2.09
C PRO A 179 12.33 8.21 2.23
N SER A 180 11.08 8.46 2.65
CA SER A 180 10.07 7.41 2.77
C SER A 180 9.64 6.86 1.39
N ARG A 181 9.55 7.72 0.38
CA ARG A 181 9.27 7.31 -1.02
C ARG A 181 10.39 6.43 -1.58
N VAL A 182 11.64 6.85 -1.34
CA VAL A 182 12.82 6.08 -1.72
C VAL A 182 12.85 4.73 -1.01
N GLN A 183 12.60 4.71 0.29
CA GLN A 183 12.55 3.47 1.08
C GLN A 183 11.48 2.52 0.55
N LEU A 184 10.28 3.02 0.28
CA LEU A 184 9.17 2.22 -0.25
C LEU A 184 9.57 1.55 -1.57
N LEU A 185 10.14 2.31 -2.51
CA LEU A 185 10.60 1.77 -3.79
C LEU A 185 11.77 0.78 -3.63
N LYS A 186 12.83 1.17 -2.91
CA LYS A 186 14.01 0.30 -2.72
C LYS A 186 13.65 -1.02 -2.01
N THR A 187 12.58 -1.04 -1.24
CA THR A 187 12.10 -2.25 -0.55
C THR A 187 11.25 -3.12 -1.47
N TRP A 188 10.24 -2.56 -2.13
CA TRP A 188 9.23 -3.36 -2.84
C TRP A 188 9.52 -3.60 -4.31
N PHE A 189 10.21 -2.68 -4.98
CA PHE A 189 10.52 -2.82 -6.41
C PHE A 189 11.33 -4.08 -6.74
N PRO A 190 12.43 -4.42 -6.02
CA PRO A 190 13.15 -5.68 -6.27
C PRO A 190 12.27 -6.92 -6.03
N TYR A 191 11.42 -6.88 -5.00
CA TYR A 191 10.52 -7.98 -4.68
C TYR A 191 9.48 -8.23 -5.79
N VAL A 192 8.83 -7.19 -6.28
CA VAL A 192 7.84 -7.27 -7.37
C VAL A 192 8.51 -7.82 -8.64
N ARG A 193 9.72 -7.35 -8.98
CA ARG A 193 10.50 -7.83 -10.12
C ARG A 193 10.81 -9.32 -10.04
N LYS A 194 11.16 -9.80 -8.86
CA LYS A 194 11.44 -11.21 -8.60
C LYS A 194 10.17 -12.05 -8.68
N MET A 195 9.07 -11.55 -8.11
CA MET A 195 7.84 -12.32 -7.97
C MET A 195 7.09 -12.52 -9.29
N LYS A 196 7.02 -11.50 -10.16
CA LYS A 196 6.25 -11.60 -11.42
C LYS A 196 6.69 -12.79 -12.28
N PRO A 197 7.97 -12.93 -12.70
CA PRO A 197 8.38 -14.06 -13.52
C PRO A 197 8.26 -15.40 -12.78
N LEU A 198 8.44 -15.41 -11.47
CA LEU A 198 8.31 -16.62 -10.66
C LEU A 198 6.87 -17.14 -10.65
N LEU A 199 5.88 -16.26 -10.49
CA LEU A 199 4.48 -16.60 -10.56
C LEU A 199 4.08 -17.04 -11.97
N ASP A 200 4.56 -16.36 -13.01
CA ASP A 200 4.29 -16.71 -14.40
C ASP A 200 4.86 -18.11 -14.75
N SER A 201 6.09 -18.41 -14.33
CA SER A 201 6.68 -19.74 -14.53
C SER A 201 5.87 -20.83 -13.83
N LYS A 202 5.46 -20.58 -12.60
CA LYS A 202 4.62 -21.51 -11.83
C LYS A 202 3.26 -21.75 -12.51
N ALA A 203 2.62 -20.71 -13.01
CA ALA A 203 1.36 -20.84 -13.73
C ALA A 203 1.46 -21.65 -15.04
N VAL A 204 2.66 -21.67 -15.67
CA VAL A 204 2.93 -22.50 -16.85
C VAL A 204 3.21 -23.95 -16.45
N GLU A 205 3.94 -24.17 -15.34
CA GLU A 205 4.31 -25.51 -14.87
C GLU A 205 3.10 -26.27 -14.30
N GLU A 206 2.21 -25.58 -13.58
CA GLU A 206 1.09 -26.15 -12.84
C GLU A 206 -0.24 -25.54 -13.30
N THR A 207 -1.02 -26.27 -14.07
CA THR A 207 -2.35 -25.79 -14.57
C THR A 207 -3.35 -25.50 -13.46
N SER A 208 -3.15 -26.05 -12.27
CA SER A 208 -3.98 -25.80 -11.08
C SER A 208 -3.50 -24.61 -10.23
N PHE A 209 -2.39 -23.98 -10.59
CA PHE A 209 -1.84 -22.85 -9.83
C PHE A 209 -2.72 -21.61 -10.00
N ALA A 210 -3.35 -21.19 -8.91
CA ALA A 210 -4.36 -20.13 -8.92
C ALA A 210 -3.79 -18.71 -8.72
N TYR A 211 -2.53 -18.60 -8.28
CA TYR A 211 -1.95 -17.34 -7.86
C TYR A 211 -1.18 -16.67 -9.00
N LYS A 212 -1.59 -15.46 -9.36
CA LYS A 212 -0.95 -14.68 -10.43
C LYS A 212 -1.06 -13.19 -10.14
N MET A 213 -0.19 -12.41 -10.71
CA MET A 213 -0.39 -10.98 -10.90
C MET A 213 -1.10 -10.82 -12.25
N ASP A 214 -2.39 -10.46 -12.20
CA ASP A 214 -3.16 -10.19 -13.42
C ASP A 214 -2.68 -8.90 -14.11
N GLU A 215 -3.26 -8.64 -15.28
CA GLU A 215 -2.83 -7.50 -16.10
C GLU A 215 -3.14 -6.18 -15.42
N ASP A 216 -4.30 -6.05 -14.77
CA ASP A 216 -4.71 -4.82 -14.08
C ASP A 216 -3.77 -4.50 -12.92
N LEU A 217 -3.41 -5.50 -12.10
CA LEU A 217 -2.45 -5.35 -11.02
C LEU A 217 -1.06 -4.98 -11.55
N CYS A 218 -0.63 -5.62 -12.64
CA CYS A 218 0.65 -5.33 -13.26
C CYS A 218 0.71 -3.88 -13.76
N GLN A 219 -0.30 -3.41 -14.47
CA GLN A 219 -0.39 -2.05 -14.98
C GLN A 219 -0.48 -1.01 -13.85
N ALA A 220 -1.26 -1.29 -12.80
CA ALA A 220 -1.37 -0.40 -11.64
C ALA A 220 -0.03 -0.23 -10.91
N ILE A 221 0.70 -1.33 -10.69
CA ILE A 221 2.02 -1.29 -10.05
C ILE A 221 3.04 -0.55 -10.91
N GLU A 222 3.09 -0.84 -12.20
CA GLU A 222 4.02 -0.22 -13.15
C GLU A 222 3.78 1.28 -13.21
N GLY A 223 2.53 1.72 -13.43
CA GLY A 223 2.17 3.13 -13.46
C GLY A 223 2.49 3.85 -12.15
N ALA A 224 2.22 3.22 -11.00
CA ALA A 224 2.53 3.78 -9.69
C ALA A 224 4.05 3.90 -9.46
N ILE A 225 4.83 2.89 -9.83
CA ILE A 225 6.30 2.93 -9.70
C ILE A 225 6.90 4.00 -10.62
N VAL A 226 6.51 4.06 -11.90
CA VAL A 226 6.97 5.08 -12.86
C VAL A 226 6.68 6.48 -12.33
N SER A 227 5.43 6.73 -11.93
CA SER A 227 5.01 8.02 -11.35
C SER A 227 5.82 8.36 -10.10
N LEU A 228 6.04 7.41 -9.21
CA LEU A 228 6.78 7.62 -7.96
C LEU A 228 8.26 7.92 -8.23
N VAL A 229 8.92 7.20 -9.14
CA VAL A 229 10.30 7.45 -9.55
C VAL A 229 10.45 8.88 -10.05
N LEU A 230 9.51 9.37 -10.87
CA LEU A 230 9.53 10.73 -11.45
C LEU A 230 9.42 11.84 -10.38
N THR A 231 8.95 11.52 -9.19
CA THR A 231 8.82 12.47 -8.06
C THR A 231 10.02 12.48 -7.11
N LEU A 232 10.99 11.58 -7.31
CA LEU A 232 12.17 11.49 -6.44
C LEU A 232 13.22 12.56 -6.79
N PRO A 233 14.16 12.85 -5.86
CA PRO A 233 15.38 13.59 -6.18
C PRO A 233 16.17 12.92 -7.30
N SER A 234 16.85 13.70 -8.13
CA SER A 234 17.53 13.20 -9.35
C SER A 234 18.57 12.11 -9.09
N ASN A 235 19.27 12.17 -7.96
CA ASN A 235 20.25 11.14 -7.60
C ASN A 235 19.57 9.81 -7.26
N ASP A 236 18.46 9.85 -6.51
CA ASP A 236 17.70 8.65 -6.18
C ASP A 236 17.02 8.05 -7.41
N GLN A 237 16.57 8.89 -8.36
CA GLN A 237 16.10 8.43 -9.66
C GLN A 237 17.21 7.70 -10.40
N ALA A 238 18.41 8.28 -10.45
CA ALA A 238 19.56 7.67 -11.13
C ALA A 238 19.92 6.30 -10.56
N ASP A 239 19.94 6.17 -9.22
CA ASP A 239 20.22 4.90 -8.55
C ASP A 239 19.21 3.81 -8.94
N ILE A 240 17.91 4.12 -8.85
CA ILE A 240 16.83 3.16 -9.15
C ILE A 240 16.86 2.77 -10.63
N LEU A 241 17.07 3.73 -11.53
CA LEU A 241 17.14 3.48 -12.96
C LEU A 241 18.41 2.70 -13.36
N ALA A 242 19.55 2.94 -12.69
CA ALA A 242 20.74 2.16 -12.88
C ALA A 242 20.55 0.70 -12.46
N ASP A 243 19.94 0.45 -11.32
CA ASP A 243 19.58 -0.88 -10.84
C ASP A 243 18.59 -1.60 -11.79
N TRP A 244 17.65 -0.84 -12.36
CA TRP A 244 16.72 -1.39 -13.34
C TRP A 244 17.41 -1.79 -14.64
N ILE A 245 18.29 -0.96 -15.20
CA ILE A 245 19.05 -1.25 -16.42
C ILE A 245 20.05 -2.39 -16.21
N GLY A 246 20.68 -2.44 -15.03
CA GLY A 246 21.71 -3.43 -14.71
C GLY A 246 21.20 -4.87 -14.61
N SER A 247 19.90 -5.06 -14.40
CA SER A 247 19.30 -6.39 -14.31
C SER A 247 18.84 -6.87 -15.68
N ARG A 248 19.58 -7.81 -16.22
CA ARG A 248 19.49 -8.31 -17.60
C ARG A 248 18.24 -9.15 -17.92
N GLU A 249 17.43 -9.55 -16.93
CA GLU A 249 16.50 -10.67 -17.12
C GLU A 249 15.02 -10.32 -17.11
N VAL A 250 14.59 -9.12 -16.70
CA VAL A 250 13.16 -8.86 -16.53
C VAL A 250 12.77 -7.46 -17.01
N GLY A 251 11.95 -7.40 -18.08
CA GLY A 251 11.37 -6.17 -18.59
C GLY A 251 10.24 -5.58 -17.73
N TYR A 252 9.88 -6.19 -16.61
CA TYR A 252 8.80 -5.73 -15.74
C TYR A 252 9.32 -5.33 -14.35
N PRO A 253 8.85 -4.22 -13.78
CA PRO A 253 8.06 -3.14 -14.43
C PRO A 253 8.89 -2.40 -15.49
N ASP A 254 8.26 -1.92 -16.55
CA ASP A 254 8.93 -1.11 -17.56
C ASP A 254 9.12 0.33 -17.06
N LEU A 255 10.37 0.75 -16.88
CA LEU A 255 10.74 2.10 -16.48
C LEU A 255 11.28 2.95 -17.64
N SER A 256 11.08 2.55 -18.88
CA SER A 256 11.58 3.27 -20.07
C SER A 256 11.12 4.73 -20.08
N GLU A 257 9.85 5.00 -19.78
CA GLU A 257 9.31 6.35 -19.68
C GLU A 257 10.02 7.17 -18.60
N ALA A 258 10.18 6.60 -17.41
CA ALA A 258 10.86 7.28 -16.31
C ALA A 258 12.32 7.59 -16.67
N PHE A 259 13.00 6.66 -17.35
CA PHE A 259 14.37 6.84 -17.83
C PHE A 259 14.49 7.94 -18.89
N GLU A 260 13.59 7.99 -19.86
CA GLU A 260 13.56 9.03 -20.89
C GLU A 260 13.38 10.41 -20.27
N VAL A 261 12.39 10.57 -19.39
CA VAL A 261 12.11 11.84 -18.70
C VAL A 261 13.29 12.29 -17.84
N TRP A 262 13.87 11.38 -17.05
CA TRP A 262 15.05 11.66 -16.22
C TRP A 262 16.26 12.06 -17.08
N SER A 263 16.51 11.32 -18.15
CA SER A 263 17.60 11.57 -19.10
C SER A 263 17.49 12.96 -19.77
N TYR A 264 16.28 13.32 -20.20
CA TYR A 264 16.00 14.63 -20.78
C TYR A 264 16.22 15.76 -19.77
N ARG A 265 15.68 15.62 -18.55
CA ARG A 265 15.83 16.62 -17.47
C ARG A 265 17.29 16.82 -17.08
N SER A 266 18.05 15.73 -16.96
CA SER A 266 19.47 15.75 -16.59
C SER A 266 20.33 16.43 -17.66
N LYS A 267 20.09 16.15 -18.94
CA LYS A 267 20.77 16.84 -20.05
C LYS A 267 20.45 18.33 -20.09
N SER A 268 19.19 18.70 -19.90
CA SER A 268 18.75 20.11 -19.87
C SER A 268 19.34 20.86 -18.69
N ALA A 269 19.42 20.26 -17.51
CA ALA A 269 20.06 20.86 -16.33
C ALA A 269 21.55 21.08 -16.56
N LYS A 270 22.26 20.08 -17.10
CA LYS A 270 23.69 20.19 -17.44
C LYS A 270 23.94 21.30 -18.45
N ARG A 271 23.13 21.42 -19.49
CA ARG A 271 23.24 22.47 -20.51
C ARG A 271 23.08 23.87 -19.92
N ARG A 272 22.05 24.09 -19.07
CA ARG A 272 21.83 25.39 -18.41
C ARG A 272 22.99 25.78 -17.50
N LEU A 273 23.59 24.81 -16.78
CA LEU A 273 24.78 25.06 -15.95
C LEU A 273 25.96 25.50 -16.80
N VAL A 274 26.21 24.87 -17.95
CA VAL A 274 27.29 25.23 -18.87
C VAL A 274 27.06 26.61 -19.46
N GLU A 275 25.84 26.92 -19.94
CA GLU A 275 25.47 28.23 -20.49
C GLU A 275 25.61 29.34 -19.43
N GLY A 276 25.19 29.07 -18.15
CA GLY A 276 25.35 30.04 -17.06
C GLY A 276 26.80 30.31 -16.68
N LEU A 277 27.69 29.34 -16.78
CA LEU A 277 29.13 29.54 -16.56
C LEU A 277 29.79 30.36 -17.65
N HIS A 278 29.34 30.28 -18.92
CA HIS A 278 29.87 31.07 -20.02
C HIS A 278 29.37 32.50 -19.96
N GLY A 279 28.11 32.74 -19.53
CA GLY A 279 27.56 34.11 -19.43
C GLY A 279 28.22 34.96 -18.33
N HIS A 280 28.83 34.40 -17.31
CA HIS A 280 29.56 35.13 -16.28
C HIS A 280 31.01 35.48 -16.68
N SER A 281 31.56 34.79 -17.70
CA SER A 281 32.94 35.04 -18.16
C SER A 281 33.03 36.27 -19.09
N ASP A 282 31.96 36.63 -19.76
CA ASP A 282 31.97 37.76 -20.71
C ASP A 282 31.73 39.10 -20.01
N GLU A 283 31.13 39.17 -18.82
CA GLU A 283 30.97 40.42 -18.06
C GLU A 283 32.24 40.82 -17.29
N ALA A 284 33.16 39.89 -17.06
CA ALA A 284 34.41 40.17 -16.33
C ALA A 284 35.56 40.74 -17.20
N ILE A 285 35.39 40.80 -18.51
CA ILE A 285 36.42 41.31 -19.47
C ILE A 285 36.11 42.74 -19.94
N SER A 286 34.96 43.30 -19.52
CA SER A 286 34.50 44.65 -19.96
C SER A 286 34.55 45.71 -18.83
N SER A 287 35.46 45.61 -17.87
CA SER A 287 35.65 46.61 -16.82
C SER A 287 37.10 47.12 -16.82
#